data_74c34ca1f348e0d496ab1c3d71857a30
#
_entry.id   74c34ca1f348e0d496ab1c3d71857a30
#
_cell.length_a   1.000
_cell.length_b   1.000
_cell.length_c   1.000
_cell.angle_alpha   90.00
_cell.angle_beta   90.00
_cell.angle_gamma   90.00
#
_symmetry.space_group_name_H-M   'P 1'
#
loop_
_entity.id
_entity.type
_entity.pdbx_description
1 polymer ?
#
loop_
_entity_poly.entity_id
_entity_poly.type
_entity_poly.pdbx_seq_one_letter_code
_entity_poly.pdbx_strand_id
1 'polypeptide(L)'
;MKAVLDIGSNSVRLRCFSDGKIMYNGKITSQLGENMSKDGLLDENSKTRTTKAVKTLAEKAEELGVARGNILAFATAAIRNSKDGRAYAEVLEKETGVNIDIISGETEAEIGLLGALSGGDGAVIDIGGASSELAVKKDGKVIYSHSLPFGAVTLYDECGEDFDKIITKTNELVKTYGQVPLLQKLVGIGGTATSVAHALSGQKTY
;
A
#
# COMPACT_ATOMS: atom_id res chain seq x y z
N MET A 1 23.94 -0.41 4.58
CA MET A 1 22.60 -1.01 4.46
C MET A 1 21.56 0.10 4.34
N LYS A 2 20.45 -0.13 3.63
CA LYS A 2 19.32 0.80 3.49
C LYS A 2 18.04 0.09 3.90
N ALA A 3 17.05 0.81 4.41
CA ALA A 3 15.75 0.27 4.74
C ALA A 3 14.62 1.11 4.15
N VAL A 4 13.58 0.44 3.72
CA VAL A 4 12.32 1.05 3.27
C VAL A 4 11.19 0.53 4.14
N LEU A 5 10.39 1.41 4.70
CA LEU A 5 9.23 1.11 5.53
C LEU A 5 7.97 1.66 4.83
N ASP A 6 7.08 0.76 4.46
CA ASP A 6 5.80 1.06 3.81
C ASP A 6 4.68 0.94 4.85
N ILE A 7 3.98 2.06 5.13
CA ILE A 7 2.86 2.13 6.07
C ILE A 7 1.56 2.14 5.26
N GLY A 8 1.10 0.94 4.94
CA GLY A 8 -0.11 0.73 4.15
C GLY A 8 -1.39 0.66 4.99
N SER A 9 -2.53 0.68 4.33
CA SER A 9 -3.86 0.62 4.97
C SER A 9 -4.15 -0.71 5.68
N ASN A 10 -3.55 -1.81 5.23
CA ASN A 10 -3.74 -3.13 5.84
C ASN A 10 -2.53 -3.60 6.64
N SER A 11 -1.32 -3.22 6.24
CA SER A 11 -0.09 -3.73 6.87
C SER A 11 1.05 -2.75 6.75
N VAL A 12 1.97 -2.82 7.73
CA VAL A 12 3.28 -2.17 7.69
C VAL A 12 4.30 -3.19 7.19
N ARG A 13 5.16 -2.77 6.25
CA ARG A 13 6.18 -3.62 5.62
C ARG A 13 7.55 -2.99 5.75
N LEU A 14 8.55 -3.79 6.10
CA LEU A 14 9.95 -3.38 6.15
C LEU A 14 10.75 -4.22 5.15
N ARG A 15 11.57 -3.55 4.35
CA ARG A 15 12.57 -4.23 3.53
C ARG A 15 13.93 -3.59 3.72
N CYS A 16 14.93 -4.40 4.09
CA CYS A 16 16.30 -3.95 4.25
C CYS A 16 17.16 -4.50 3.12
N PHE A 17 18.08 -3.67 2.61
CA PHE A 17 18.95 -3.99 1.48
C PHE A 17 20.42 -3.73 1.83
N SER A 18 21.31 -4.59 1.33
CA SER A 18 22.75 -4.34 1.26
C SER A 18 23.26 -4.83 -0.10
N ASP A 19 24.02 -3.98 -0.78
CA ASP A 19 24.66 -4.28 -2.08
C ASP A 19 23.68 -4.88 -3.12
N GLY A 20 22.47 -4.28 -3.19
CA GLY A 20 21.40 -4.71 -4.10
C GLY A 20 20.68 -5.99 -3.71
N LYS A 21 21.03 -6.63 -2.58
CA LYS A 21 20.38 -7.84 -2.09
C LYS A 21 19.40 -7.52 -0.96
N ILE A 22 18.27 -8.23 -0.93
CA ILE A 22 17.33 -8.17 0.17
C ILE A 22 17.89 -8.96 1.35
N MET A 23 18.17 -8.28 2.45
CA MET A 23 18.66 -8.86 3.70
C MET A 23 17.52 -9.20 4.66
N TYR A 24 16.42 -8.48 4.57
CA TYR A 24 15.23 -8.70 5.39
C TYR A 24 13.97 -8.25 4.66
N ASN A 25 12.90 -8.99 4.86
CA ASN A 25 11.56 -8.66 4.36
C ASN A 25 10.55 -9.05 5.43
N GLY A 26 9.98 -8.06 6.13
CA GLY A 26 9.03 -8.24 7.21
C GLY A 26 7.70 -7.54 6.93
N LYS A 27 6.63 -8.11 7.48
CA LYS A 27 5.27 -7.59 7.38
C LYS A 27 4.55 -7.77 8.71
N ILE A 28 3.86 -6.72 9.18
CA ILE A 28 2.96 -6.78 10.32
C ILE A 28 1.60 -6.24 9.87
N THR A 29 0.55 -7.04 10.02
CA THR A 29 -0.82 -6.61 9.73
C THR A 29 -1.32 -5.71 10.85
N SER A 30 -1.72 -4.48 10.53
CA SER A 30 -2.18 -3.46 11.49
C SER A 30 -3.60 -2.98 11.23
N GLN A 31 -4.09 -3.17 10.00
CA GLN A 31 -5.45 -2.80 9.56
C GLN A 31 -5.77 -1.32 9.82
N LEU A 32 -4.84 -0.42 9.48
CA LEU A 32 -4.99 1.03 9.73
C LEU A 32 -6.23 1.62 9.04
N GLY A 33 -6.62 1.09 7.89
CA GLY A 33 -7.80 1.52 7.14
C GLY A 33 -9.13 0.95 7.62
N GLU A 34 -9.15 0.14 8.69
CA GLU A 34 -10.37 -0.45 9.25
C GLU A 34 -11.33 0.63 9.75
N ASN A 35 -12.62 0.51 9.42
CA ASN A 35 -13.70 1.43 9.80
C ASN A 35 -13.55 2.90 9.32
N MET A 36 -12.55 3.23 8.52
CA MET A 36 -12.31 4.59 8.04
C MET A 36 -13.46 5.15 7.18
N SER A 37 -14.25 4.29 6.53
CA SER A 37 -15.40 4.67 5.70
C SER A 37 -16.55 5.31 6.46
N LYS A 38 -16.64 5.13 7.79
CA LYS A 38 -17.78 5.58 8.61
C LYS A 38 -17.80 7.10 8.83
N ASP A 39 -16.68 7.68 9.20
CA ASP A 39 -16.54 9.09 9.56
C ASP A 39 -15.33 9.78 8.90
N GLY A 40 -14.50 9.02 8.23
CA GLY A 40 -13.26 9.47 7.59
C GLY A 40 -12.11 9.65 8.57
N LEU A 41 -12.21 9.10 9.78
CA LEU A 41 -11.17 9.10 10.80
C LEU A 41 -10.50 7.75 10.89
N LEU A 42 -9.27 7.73 11.38
CA LEU A 42 -8.56 6.49 11.72
C LEU A 42 -9.03 5.98 13.08
N ASP A 43 -9.32 4.68 13.17
CA ASP A 43 -9.70 4.03 14.43
C ASP A 43 -8.54 4.02 15.43
N GLU A 44 -8.79 4.32 16.71
CA GLU A 44 -7.75 4.43 17.75
C GLU A 44 -7.03 3.10 18.03
N ASN A 45 -7.72 1.96 17.93
CA ASN A 45 -7.09 0.66 18.09
C ASN A 45 -6.18 0.36 16.89
N SER A 46 -6.59 0.73 15.68
CA SER A 46 -5.79 0.55 14.48
C SER A 46 -4.55 1.46 14.47
N LYS A 47 -4.65 2.70 14.96
CA LYS A 47 -3.51 3.59 15.21
C LYS A 47 -2.52 2.95 16.20
N THR A 48 -3.02 2.42 17.32
CA THR A 48 -2.20 1.74 18.33
C THR A 48 -1.46 0.54 17.75
N ARG A 49 -2.16 -0.31 16.99
CA ARG A 49 -1.56 -1.47 16.30
C ARG A 49 -0.49 -1.03 15.30
N THR A 50 -0.76 0.02 14.53
CA THR A 50 0.18 0.53 13.52
C THR A 50 1.42 1.14 14.16
N THR A 51 1.27 1.95 15.22
CA THR A 51 2.40 2.50 15.97
C THR A 51 3.30 1.39 16.51
N LYS A 52 2.71 0.34 17.10
CA LYS A 52 3.46 -0.83 17.56
C LYS A 52 4.19 -1.53 16.41
N ALA A 53 3.53 -1.69 15.27
CA ALA A 53 4.12 -2.33 14.09
C ALA A 53 5.32 -1.54 13.56
N VAL A 54 5.19 -0.21 13.45
CA VAL A 54 6.29 0.67 13.01
C VAL A 54 7.46 0.61 13.99
N LYS A 55 7.22 0.69 15.31
CA LYS A 55 8.27 0.54 16.34
C LYS A 55 9.02 -0.77 16.18
N THR A 56 8.30 -1.89 16.14
CA THR A 56 8.89 -3.24 16.01
C THR A 56 9.74 -3.37 14.75
N LEU A 57 9.25 -2.87 13.61
CA LEU A 57 9.98 -2.97 12.35
C LEU A 57 11.16 -1.99 12.29
N ALA A 58 11.05 -0.81 12.89
CA ALA A 58 12.16 0.12 13.01
C ALA A 58 13.28 -0.42 13.91
N GLU A 59 12.95 -1.04 15.05
CA GLU A 59 13.89 -1.76 15.91
C GLU A 59 14.58 -2.89 15.14
N LYS A 60 13.83 -3.62 14.31
CA LYS A 60 14.42 -4.66 13.45
C LYS A 60 15.40 -4.10 12.42
N ALA A 61 15.12 -2.93 11.86
CA ALA A 61 16.07 -2.25 10.97
C ALA A 61 17.35 -1.84 11.72
N GLU A 62 17.24 -1.34 12.96
CA GLU A 62 18.39 -1.00 13.81
C GLU A 62 19.23 -2.22 14.17
N GLU A 63 18.63 -3.35 14.53
CA GLU A 63 19.32 -4.62 14.76
C GLU A 63 20.16 -5.06 13.54
N LEU A 64 19.70 -4.71 12.34
CA LEU A 64 20.38 -4.98 11.08
C LEU A 64 21.40 -3.89 10.70
N GLY A 65 21.60 -2.88 11.55
CA GLY A 65 22.58 -1.81 11.34
C GLY A 65 22.08 -0.61 10.53
N VAL A 66 20.76 -0.40 10.43
CA VAL A 66 20.17 0.80 9.81
C VAL A 66 19.68 1.74 10.90
N ALA A 67 20.30 2.92 11.06
CA ALA A 67 19.83 3.92 11.99
C ALA A 67 18.42 4.42 11.60
N ARG A 68 17.57 4.75 12.58
CA ARG A 68 16.17 5.17 12.34
C ARG A 68 16.04 6.34 11.35
N GLY A 69 16.90 7.35 11.47
CA GLY A 69 16.92 8.47 10.54
C GLY A 69 17.33 8.13 9.09
N ASN A 70 17.79 6.90 8.84
CA ASN A 70 18.14 6.38 7.52
C ASN A 70 17.11 5.39 6.97
N ILE A 71 16.00 5.18 7.67
CA ILE A 71 14.85 4.43 7.19
C ILE A 71 14.05 5.37 6.27
N LEU A 72 13.91 5.01 5.00
CA LEU A 72 12.99 5.68 4.10
C LEU A 72 11.59 5.16 4.37
N ALA A 73 10.78 5.93 5.10
CA ALA A 73 9.41 5.52 5.41
C ALA A 73 8.41 6.37 4.65
N PHE A 74 7.36 5.74 4.16
CA PHE A 74 6.25 6.42 3.53
C PHE A 74 4.92 5.83 3.98
N ALA A 75 3.90 6.70 3.99
CA ALA A 75 2.53 6.36 4.31
C ALA A 75 1.62 6.59 3.10
N THR A 76 0.63 5.72 2.96
CA THR A 76 -0.24 5.66 1.78
C THR A 76 -1.70 5.98 2.11
N ALA A 77 -2.65 5.39 1.42
CA ALA A 77 -4.05 5.77 1.36
C ALA A 77 -4.74 5.98 2.71
N ALA A 78 -4.53 5.13 3.73
CA ALA A 78 -5.22 5.29 5.00
C ALA A 78 -4.83 6.61 5.69
N ILE A 79 -3.54 6.94 5.74
CA ILE A 79 -3.05 8.21 6.31
C ILE A 79 -3.36 9.37 5.37
N ARG A 80 -3.15 9.20 4.07
CA ARG A 80 -3.36 10.23 3.06
C ARG A 80 -4.82 10.73 3.01
N ASN A 81 -5.77 9.82 3.08
CA ASN A 81 -7.20 10.11 2.83
C ASN A 81 -8.00 10.36 4.11
N SER A 82 -7.49 10.05 5.29
CA SER A 82 -8.21 10.32 6.54
C SER A 82 -8.10 11.77 6.97
N LYS A 83 -9.13 12.25 7.67
CA LYS A 83 -9.19 13.64 8.17
C LYS A 83 -8.10 13.94 9.22
N ASP A 84 -7.72 12.94 9.99
CA ASP A 84 -6.73 13.03 11.08
C ASP A 84 -5.38 12.39 10.72
N GLY A 85 -5.21 11.92 9.50
CA GLY A 85 -4.04 11.18 9.06
C GLY A 85 -2.73 11.95 9.20
N ARG A 86 -2.71 13.24 8.83
CA ARG A 86 -1.50 14.09 9.01
C ARG A 86 -1.13 14.24 10.48
N ALA A 87 -2.11 14.52 11.35
CA ALA A 87 -1.87 14.62 12.79
C ALA A 87 -1.37 13.30 13.38
N TYR A 88 -1.93 12.18 12.92
CA TYR A 88 -1.46 10.85 13.33
C TYR A 88 -0.03 10.57 12.82
N ALA A 89 0.32 10.95 11.61
CA ALA A 89 1.69 10.79 11.10
C ALA A 89 2.70 11.53 11.98
N GLU A 90 2.41 12.77 12.39
CA GLU A 90 3.27 13.56 13.31
C GLU A 90 3.43 12.87 14.68
N VAL A 91 2.36 12.29 15.23
CA VAL A 91 2.43 11.49 16.46
C VAL A 91 3.29 10.24 16.24
N LEU A 92 3.10 9.56 15.13
CA LEU A 92 3.83 8.36 14.77
C LEU A 92 5.34 8.63 14.62
N GLU A 93 5.72 9.72 13.94
CA GLU A 93 7.11 10.18 13.83
C GLU A 93 7.74 10.43 15.21
N LYS A 94 7.03 11.19 16.06
CA LYS A 94 7.49 11.52 17.41
C LYS A 94 7.68 10.28 18.29
N GLU A 95 6.77 9.32 18.19
CA GLU A 95 6.82 8.11 19.01
C GLU A 95 7.83 7.07 18.50
N THR A 96 8.10 7.05 17.21
CA THR A 96 8.94 6.00 16.59
C THR A 96 10.35 6.50 16.24
N GLY A 97 10.54 7.81 16.10
CA GLY A 97 11.79 8.42 15.63
C GLY A 97 12.08 8.17 14.15
N VAL A 98 11.04 7.76 13.36
CA VAL A 98 11.13 7.54 11.93
C VAL A 98 10.42 8.69 11.21
N ASN A 99 11.10 9.36 10.28
CA ASN A 99 10.48 10.38 9.43
C ASN A 99 9.59 9.71 8.38
N ILE A 100 8.36 10.22 8.21
CA ILE A 100 7.34 9.58 7.38
C ILE A 100 6.86 10.54 6.29
N ASP A 101 7.08 10.18 5.03
CA ASP A 101 6.56 10.91 3.88
C ASP A 101 5.15 10.40 3.54
N ILE A 102 4.15 11.29 3.53
CA ILE A 102 2.81 10.96 3.02
C ILE A 102 2.83 11.14 1.51
N ILE A 103 2.89 10.03 0.76
CA ILE A 103 3.00 10.07 -0.70
C ILE A 103 1.63 10.17 -1.38
N SER A 104 1.60 10.80 -2.57
CA SER A 104 0.39 10.85 -3.40
C SER A 104 0.06 9.48 -4.01
N GLY A 105 -1.18 9.28 -4.44
CA GLY A 105 -1.60 8.05 -5.13
C GLY A 105 -0.85 7.85 -6.45
N GLU A 106 -0.53 8.93 -7.16
CA GLU A 106 0.26 8.90 -8.39
C GLU A 106 1.68 8.43 -8.11
N THR A 107 2.32 8.95 -7.05
CA THR A 107 3.66 8.51 -6.63
C THR A 107 3.65 7.04 -6.22
N GLU A 108 2.62 6.61 -5.48
CA GLU A 108 2.42 5.21 -5.10
C GLU A 108 2.31 4.30 -6.34
N ALA A 109 1.50 4.70 -7.33
CA ALA A 109 1.34 3.99 -8.60
C ALA A 109 2.64 3.91 -9.40
N GLU A 110 3.43 4.99 -9.46
CA GLU A 110 4.73 5.04 -10.14
C GLU A 110 5.77 4.14 -9.47
N ILE A 111 5.83 4.13 -8.12
CA ILE A 111 6.70 3.23 -7.36
C ILE A 111 6.33 1.77 -7.63
N GLY A 112 5.04 1.45 -7.58
CA GLY A 112 4.52 0.12 -7.90
C GLY A 112 4.90 -0.33 -9.32
N LEU A 113 4.75 0.56 -10.29
CA LEU A 113 5.08 0.32 -11.68
C LEU A 113 6.58 0.07 -11.89
N LEU A 114 7.44 0.88 -11.28
CA LEU A 114 8.90 0.70 -11.34
C LEU A 114 9.33 -0.63 -10.73
N GLY A 115 8.74 -1.00 -9.58
CA GLY A 115 9.03 -2.26 -8.89
C GLY A 115 8.58 -3.50 -9.66
N ALA A 116 7.41 -3.43 -10.32
CA ALA A 116 6.81 -4.59 -10.98
C ALA A 116 7.37 -4.87 -12.38
N LEU A 117 7.72 -3.82 -13.15
CA LEU A 117 8.12 -3.95 -14.57
C LEU A 117 9.62 -4.08 -14.78
N SER A 118 10.45 -3.92 -13.73
CA SER A 118 11.92 -4.03 -13.85
C SER A 118 12.52 -3.23 -15.02
N GLY A 119 11.95 -2.06 -15.28
CA GLY A 119 12.37 -1.17 -16.38
C GLY A 119 11.65 -1.36 -17.72
N GLY A 120 10.88 -2.45 -17.91
CA GLY A 120 10.10 -2.68 -19.13
C GLY A 120 8.83 -1.83 -19.22
N ASP A 121 8.13 -1.93 -20.38
CA ASP A 121 6.82 -1.33 -20.59
C ASP A 121 5.70 -2.27 -20.13
N GLY A 122 4.53 -1.72 -19.77
CA GLY A 122 3.37 -2.48 -19.31
C GLY A 122 2.41 -1.65 -18.47
N ALA A 123 1.38 -2.30 -17.99
CA ALA A 123 0.46 -1.74 -17.01
C ALA A 123 0.58 -2.49 -15.67
N VAL A 124 0.40 -1.76 -14.58
CA VAL A 124 0.40 -2.30 -13.23
C VAL A 124 -0.88 -1.86 -12.53
N ILE A 125 -1.56 -2.81 -11.90
CA ILE A 125 -2.67 -2.56 -10.99
C ILE A 125 -2.27 -3.00 -9.58
N ASP A 126 -2.40 -2.10 -8.62
CA ASP A 126 -2.27 -2.39 -7.19
C ASP A 126 -3.64 -2.22 -6.52
N ILE A 127 -4.17 -3.29 -5.96
CA ILE A 127 -5.41 -3.24 -5.18
C ILE A 127 -5.03 -3.39 -3.71
N GLY A 128 -4.91 -2.25 -3.06
CA GLY A 128 -4.59 -2.15 -1.64
C GLY A 128 -5.78 -2.32 -0.71
N GLY A 129 -5.61 -1.88 0.54
CA GLY A 129 -6.70 -1.91 1.54
C GLY A 129 -7.71 -0.77 1.37
N ALA A 130 -7.23 0.45 1.12
CA ALA A 130 -8.05 1.65 1.05
C ALA A 130 -7.88 2.45 -0.25
N SER A 131 -7.09 1.96 -1.19
CA SER A 131 -6.95 2.55 -2.52
C SER A 131 -6.67 1.47 -3.56
N SER A 132 -6.82 1.85 -4.84
CA SER A 132 -6.47 1.02 -5.99
C SER A 132 -5.79 1.90 -7.04
N GLU A 133 -4.56 1.58 -7.36
CA GLU A 133 -3.72 2.31 -8.30
C GLU A 133 -3.64 1.57 -9.63
N LEU A 134 -3.73 2.32 -10.72
CA LEU A 134 -3.47 1.83 -12.07
C LEU A 134 -2.49 2.76 -12.76
N ALA A 135 -1.38 2.21 -13.22
CA ALA A 135 -0.36 2.96 -13.95
C ALA A 135 0.06 2.22 -15.23
N VAL A 136 0.39 3.00 -16.25
CA VAL A 136 0.81 2.51 -17.57
C VAL A 136 2.10 3.17 -17.99
N LYS A 137 3.10 2.35 -18.33
CA LYS A 137 4.37 2.78 -18.88
C LYS A 137 4.51 2.32 -20.32
N LYS A 138 4.88 3.24 -21.21
CA LYS A 138 5.13 2.97 -22.63
C LYS A 138 6.33 3.80 -23.09
N ASP A 139 7.20 3.19 -23.87
CA ASP A 139 8.42 3.83 -24.42
C ASP A 139 9.28 4.49 -23.30
N GLY A 140 9.38 3.80 -22.15
CA GLY A 140 10.11 4.26 -20.97
C GLY A 140 9.46 5.39 -20.18
N LYS A 141 8.27 5.88 -20.57
CA LYS A 141 7.54 6.98 -19.90
C LYS A 141 6.24 6.50 -19.28
N VAL A 142 5.90 7.03 -18.10
CA VAL A 142 4.57 6.88 -17.52
C VAL A 142 3.60 7.73 -18.36
N ILE A 143 2.64 7.08 -19.01
CA ILE A 143 1.66 7.73 -19.89
C ILE A 143 0.28 7.78 -19.25
N TYR A 144 0.09 7.07 -18.14
CA TYR A 144 -1.14 7.06 -17.35
C TYR A 144 -0.81 6.68 -15.91
N SER A 145 -1.36 7.41 -14.95
CA SER A 145 -1.29 7.09 -13.53
C SER A 145 -2.56 7.61 -12.85
N HIS A 146 -3.27 6.75 -12.14
CA HIS A 146 -4.49 7.12 -11.43
C HIS A 146 -4.68 6.28 -10.18
N SER A 147 -5.08 6.91 -9.08
CA SER A 147 -5.43 6.26 -7.82
C SER A 147 -6.89 6.50 -7.50
N LEU A 148 -7.61 5.44 -7.19
CA LEU A 148 -8.99 5.50 -6.74
C LEU A 148 -9.06 5.25 -5.23
N PRO A 149 -9.89 6.01 -4.48
CA PRO A 149 -9.97 5.91 -3.02
C PRO A 149 -10.84 4.72 -2.58
N PHE A 150 -10.60 3.55 -3.13
CA PHE A 150 -11.21 2.30 -2.69
C PHE A 150 -10.24 1.13 -2.79
N GLY A 151 -10.36 0.19 -1.88
CA GLY A 151 -9.58 -1.05 -1.85
C GLY A 151 -10.35 -2.15 -1.12
N ALA A 152 -9.69 -3.27 -0.87
CA ALA A 152 -10.33 -4.45 -0.31
C ALA A 152 -10.97 -4.22 1.08
N VAL A 153 -10.33 -3.43 1.94
CA VAL A 153 -10.83 -3.12 3.29
C VAL A 153 -12.02 -2.16 3.20
N THR A 154 -11.89 -1.07 2.46
CA THR A 154 -12.98 -0.09 2.34
C THR A 154 -14.21 -0.64 1.64
N LEU A 155 -14.05 -1.51 0.64
CA LEU A 155 -15.17 -2.21 0.01
C LEU A 155 -15.87 -3.16 1.00
N TYR A 156 -15.08 -3.89 1.80
CA TYR A 156 -15.65 -4.76 2.82
C TYR A 156 -16.38 -3.97 3.91
N ASP A 157 -15.83 -2.84 4.37
CA ASP A 157 -16.46 -1.95 5.35
C ASP A 157 -17.81 -1.40 4.87
N GLU A 158 -17.93 -1.09 3.55
CA GLU A 158 -19.16 -0.54 2.96
C GLU A 158 -20.19 -1.63 2.62
N CYS A 159 -19.74 -2.77 2.12
CA CYS A 159 -20.61 -3.79 1.50
C CYS A 159 -20.77 -5.06 2.36
N GLY A 160 -19.86 -5.26 3.35
CA GLY A 160 -19.80 -6.52 4.09
C GLY A 160 -19.47 -7.71 3.18
N GLU A 161 -20.15 -8.83 3.39
CA GLU A 161 -20.02 -10.06 2.58
C GLU A 161 -21.03 -10.12 1.43
N ASP A 162 -21.69 -9.01 1.10
CA ASP A 162 -22.67 -8.93 0.03
C ASP A 162 -21.96 -8.80 -1.34
N PHE A 163 -21.77 -9.92 -2.03
CA PHE A 163 -21.07 -9.98 -3.32
C PHE A 163 -21.73 -9.13 -4.40
N ASP A 164 -23.05 -9.04 -4.45
CA ASP A 164 -23.75 -8.25 -5.47
C ASP A 164 -23.52 -6.75 -5.26
N LYS A 165 -23.49 -6.31 -4.01
CA LYS A 165 -23.10 -4.94 -3.67
C LYS A 165 -21.65 -4.65 -4.02
N ILE A 166 -20.73 -5.57 -3.68
CA ILE A 166 -19.30 -5.41 -4.01
C ILE A 166 -19.13 -5.28 -5.52
N ILE A 167 -19.76 -6.16 -6.31
CA ILE A 167 -19.68 -6.11 -7.78
C ILE A 167 -20.26 -4.81 -8.32
N THR A 168 -21.44 -4.40 -7.86
CA THR A 168 -22.11 -3.16 -8.29
C THR A 168 -21.23 -1.96 -7.99
N LYS A 169 -20.76 -1.84 -6.75
CA LYS A 169 -19.89 -0.74 -6.31
C LYS A 169 -18.59 -0.70 -7.08
N THR A 170 -17.93 -1.85 -7.26
CA THR A 170 -16.69 -1.94 -8.03
C THR A 170 -16.89 -1.52 -9.48
N ASN A 171 -17.98 -1.97 -10.13
CA ASN A 171 -18.30 -1.58 -11.51
C ASN A 171 -18.56 -0.08 -11.67
N GLU A 172 -19.06 0.59 -10.66
CA GLU A 172 -19.21 2.06 -10.64
C GLU A 172 -17.85 2.74 -10.49
N LEU A 173 -17.04 2.29 -9.52
CA LEU A 173 -15.77 2.89 -9.19
C LEU A 173 -14.74 2.75 -10.32
N VAL A 174 -14.63 1.58 -10.95
CA VAL A 174 -13.64 1.37 -12.03
C VAL A 174 -13.90 2.25 -13.26
N LYS A 175 -15.13 2.74 -13.47
CA LYS A 175 -15.42 3.70 -14.55
C LYS A 175 -14.69 5.03 -14.34
N THR A 176 -14.36 5.37 -13.11
CA THR A 176 -13.65 6.60 -12.78
C THR A 176 -12.16 6.58 -13.16
N TYR A 177 -11.59 5.41 -13.52
CA TYR A 177 -10.30 5.36 -14.21
C TYR A 177 -10.32 6.03 -15.58
N GLY A 178 -11.49 6.22 -16.19
CA GLY A 178 -11.63 6.88 -17.49
C GLY A 178 -11.02 6.06 -18.62
N GLN A 179 -10.37 6.75 -19.57
CA GLN A 179 -9.74 6.08 -20.71
C GLN A 179 -8.35 5.59 -20.37
N VAL A 180 -8.24 4.30 -20.07
CA VAL A 180 -6.97 3.63 -19.81
C VAL A 180 -6.33 3.22 -21.14
N PRO A 181 -5.04 3.56 -21.38
CA PRO A 181 -4.33 3.12 -22.56
C PRO A 181 -4.25 1.58 -22.63
N LEU A 182 -4.57 1.01 -23.79
CA LEU A 182 -4.51 -0.45 -23.98
C LEU A 182 -3.05 -0.91 -24.08
N LEU A 183 -2.71 -1.92 -23.27
CA LEU A 183 -1.44 -2.63 -23.33
C LEU A 183 -1.67 -4.13 -23.28
N GLN A 184 -0.72 -4.89 -23.85
CA GLN A 184 -0.81 -6.35 -23.90
C GLN A 184 -0.55 -7.03 -22.54
N LYS A 185 0.08 -6.32 -21.59
CA LYS A 185 0.48 -6.88 -20.30
C LYS A 185 -0.04 -6.03 -19.15
N LEU A 186 -0.79 -6.67 -18.26
CA LEU A 186 -1.19 -6.11 -16.98
C LEU A 186 -0.58 -6.97 -15.86
N VAL A 187 0.12 -6.35 -14.94
CA VAL A 187 0.71 -7.00 -13.76
C VAL A 187 -0.07 -6.57 -12.52
N GLY A 188 -0.65 -7.53 -11.81
CA GLY A 188 -1.26 -7.29 -10.49
C GLY A 188 -0.19 -7.35 -9.41
N ILE A 189 -0.19 -6.36 -8.52
CA ILE A 189 0.68 -6.30 -7.34
C ILE A 189 -0.16 -6.09 -6.07
N GLY A 190 0.51 -6.06 -4.91
CA GLY A 190 -0.14 -5.87 -3.62
C GLY A 190 -0.76 -7.13 -3.03
N GLY A 191 -1.45 -6.93 -1.90
CA GLY A 191 -2.01 -8.03 -1.11
C GLY A 191 -3.14 -8.77 -1.81
N THR A 192 -4.02 -8.04 -2.48
CA THR A 192 -5.18 -8.61 -3.17
C THR A 192 -4.74 -9.47 -4.36
N ALA A 193 -3.85 -8.96 -5.21
CA ALA A 193 -3.36 -9.70 -6.37
C ALA A 193 -2.61 -10.99 -5.95
N THR A 194 -1.78 -10.90 -4.91
CA THR A 194 -1.08 -12.08 -4.37
C THR A 194 -2.03 -13.09 -3.75
N SER A 195 -3.10 -12.67 -3.08
CA SER A 195 -4.13 -13.57 -2.54
C SER A 195 -4.87 -14.30 -3.64
N VAL A 196 -5.24 -13.60 -4.73
CA VAL A 196 -5.89 -14.20 -5.89
C VAL A 196 -4.98 -15.22 -6.58
N ALA A 197 -3.71 -14.84 -6.83
CA ALA A 197 -2.73 -15.74 -7.44
C ALA A 197 -2.52 -17.00 -6.58
N HIS A 198 -2.47 -16.85 -5.27
CA HIS A 198 -2.34 -17.95 -4.32
C HIS A 198 -3.54 -18.89 -4.36
N ALA A 199 -4.76 -18.34 -4.33
CA ALA A 199 -5.99 -19.13 -4.44
C ALA A 199 -6.05 -19.92 -5.75
N LEU A 200 -5.64 -19.32 -6.87
CA LEU A 200 -5.61 -19.96 -8.18
C LEU A 200 -4.52 -21.04 -8.31
N SER A 201 -3.40 -20.89 -7.61
CA SER A 201 -2.29 -21.87 -7.65
C SER A 201 -2.54 -23.14 -6.83
N GLY A 202 -3.58 -23.16 -5.98
CA GLY A 202 -3.90 -24.26 -5.08
C GLY A 202 -2.87 -24.49 -3.95
N GLN A 203 -1.92 -23.58 -3.76
CA GLN A 203 -0.94 -23.66 -2.67
C GLN A 203 -1.60 -23.38 -1.31
N LYS A 204 -1.29 -24.18 -0.29
CA LYS A 204 -1.92 -24.08 1.05
C LYS A 204 -1.24 -23.12 2.01
N THR A 205 -0.10 -22.53 1.66
CA THR A 205 0.70 -21.63 2.52
C THR A 205 1.10 -20.37 1.78
N TYR A 206 1.02 -19.25 2.50
CA TYR A 206 1.49 -17.93 2.10
C TYR A 206 2.99 -17.80 2.29
#